data_d4f1fdba16d4079856307a6593ed4817
#
_entry.id   d4f1fdba16d4079856307a6593ed4817
#
_cell.length_a   1.000
_cell.length_b   1.000
_cell.length_c   1.000
_cell.angle_alpha   90.00
_cell.angle_beta   90.00
_cell.angle_gamma   90.00
#
_symmetry.space_group_name_H-M   'P 1'
#
loop_
_entity.id
_entity.type
_entity.pdbx_description
1 polymer ?
#
loop_
_entity_poly.entity_id
_entity_poly.type
_entity_poly.pdbx_seq_one_letter_code
_entity_poly.pdbx_strand_id
1 'polypeptide(L)'
;MRAKGITYDTGFLNGRSTTRAHFEPELVRREMQIIREDLHCTAVRVTGGDPARLELAARCAAEAGLEVWFCPFTCDLTTAQLGDLLLDCAERAEQVRRSGAEVVFVCGSEVSLFTLGFLPGDTLDERLALLASPAQLRGALAQVPGRLDAFFAELVPQVRARFGGRITYACLPFERVDWELFDVVATDAGYRSAEQAD
;
A
#
# COMPACT_ATOMS: atom_id res chain seq x y z
N MET A 1 4.16 -22.07 -1.45
CA MET A 1 3.60 -20.69 -1.40
C MET A 1 2.65 -20.63 -0.21
N ARG A 2 2.82 -19.68 0.71
CA ARG A 2 1.99 -19.59 1.93
C ARG A 2 0.58 -19.06 1.63
N ALA A 3 0.46 -18.06 0.77
CA ALA A 3 -0.81 -17.47 0.40
C ALA A 3 -0.86 -17.19 -1.11
N LYS A 4 -2.06 -17.27 -1.67
CA LYS A 4 -2.40 -16.80 -3.02
C LYS A 4 -3.30 -15.61 -2.87
N GLY A 5 -2.95 -14.48 -3.48
CA GLY A 5 -3.70 -13.25 -3.33
C GLY A 5 -3.87 -12.47 -4.63
N ILE A 6 -4.79 -11.54 -4.58
CA ILE A 6 -5.06 -10.56 -5.63
C ILE A 6 -5.13 -9.17 -5.00
N THR A 7 -4.83 -8.14 -5.77
CA THR A 7 -5.06 -6.75 -5.38
C THR A 7 -6.50 -6.35 -5.69
N TYR A 8 -7.15 -5.72 -4.72
CA TYR A 8 -8.51 -5.20 -4.82
C TYR A 8 -8.49 -3.68 -4.66
N ASP A 9 -8.85 -2.96 -5.71
CA ASP A 9 -8.90 -1.51 -5.73
C ASP A 9 -10.19 -0.98 -5.09
N THR A 10 -10.05 -0.13 -4.08
CA THR A 10 -11.16 0.58 -3.43
C THR A 10 -11.33 2.00 -3.94
N GLY A 11 -10.46 2.45 -4.83
CA GLY A 11 -10.40 3.78 -5.44
C GLY A 11 -9.11 4.50 -5.12
N PHE A 12 -8.13 4.42 -6.03
CA PHE A 12 -6.96 5.29 -6.02
C PHE A 12 -7.37 6.71 -6.41
N LEU A 13 -6.92 7.70 -5.64
CA LEU A 13 -7.25 9.11 -5.85
C LEU A 13 -6.03 9.84 -6.45
N ASN A 14 -6.24 10.45 -7.62
CA ASN A 14 -5.29 11.39 -8.23
C ASN A 14 -6.03 12.70 -8.54
N GLY A 15 -5.83 13.71 -7.72
CA GLY A 15 -6.59 14.95 -7.76
C GLY A 15 -8.09 14.70 -7.58
N ARG A 16 -8.89 14.98 -8.62
CA ARG A 16 -10.35 14.74 -8.63
C ARG A 16 -10.76 13.43 -9.27
N SER A 17 -9.81 12.67 -9.82
CA SER A 17 -10.06 11.40 -10.48
C SER A 17 -9.97 10.25 -9.49
N THR A 18 -10.80 9.24 -9.69
CA THR A 18 -10.68 7.98 -8.94
C THR A 18 -10.78 6.80 -9.91
N THR A 19 -10.02 5.75 -9.63
CA THR A 19 -10.10 4.49 -10.39
C THR A 19 -11.42 3.77 -10.16
N ARG A 20 -12.12 4.07 -9.03
CA ARG A 20 -13.39 3.42 -8.68
C ARG A 20 -14.40 4.46 -8.18
N ALA A 21 -15.24 4.97 -9.07
CA ALA A 21 -16.28 5.95 -8.73
C ALA A 21 -17.41 5.32 -7.88
N HIS A 22 -17.86 4.12 -8.26
CA HIS A 22 -18.93 3.41 -7.55
C HIS A 22 -18.35 2.40 -6.56
N PHE A 23 -18.75 2.51 -5.30
CA PHE A 23 -18.27 1.66 -4.23
C PHE A 23 -19.42 1.33 -3.28
N GLU A 24 -20.13 0.25 -3.62
CA GLU A 24 -21.33 -0.19 -2.90
C GLU A 24 -20.99 -1.36 -1.95
N PRO A 25 -21.35 -1.31 -0.66
CA PRO A 25 -21.00 -2.34 0.31
C PRO A 25 -21.40 -3.76 -0.09
N GLU A 26 -22.59 -3.94 -0.67
CA GLU A 26 -23.08 -5.26 -1.10
C GLU A 26 -22.27 -5.81 -2.29
N LEU A 27 -21.87 -4.94 -3.20
CA LEU A 27 -20.99 -5.32 -4.31
C LEU A 27 -19.62 -5.75 -3.80
N VAL A 28 -19.03 -4.98 -2.87
CA VAL A 28 -17.74 -5.30 -2.25
C VAL A 28 -17.79 -6.67 -1.56
N ARG A 29 -18.84 -6.93 -0.78
CA ARG A 29 -19.04 -8.23 -0.09
C ARG A 29 -19.09 -9.38 -1.10
N ARG A 30 -19.88 -9.24 -2.16
CA ARG A 30 -19.98 -10.25 -3.22
C ARG A 30 -18.64 -10.49 -3.91
N GLU A 31 -17.90 -9.43 -4.23
CA GLU A 31 -16.58 -9.52 -4.87
C GLU A 31 -15.56 -10.25 -3.97
N MET A 32 -15.58 -10.04 -2.65
CA MET A 32 -14.74 -10.77 -1.72
C MET A 32 -15.07 -12.27 -1.67
N GLN A 33 -16.37 -12.63 -1.77
CA GLN A 33 -16.77 -14.03 -1.89
C GLN A 33 -16.26 -14.66 -3.19
N ILE A 34 -16.36 -13.97 -4.34
CA ILE A 34 -15.81 -14.43 -5.61
C ILE A 34 -14.28 -14.64 -5.51
N ILE A 35 -13.56 -13.70 -4.88
CA ILE A 35 -12.11 -13.82 -4.67
C ILE A 35 -11.80 -15.08 -3.85
N ARG A 36 -12.58 -15.36 -2.82
CA ARG A 36 -12.39 -16.52 -1.96
C ARG A 36 -12.79 -17.83 -2.63
N GLU A 37 -13.99 -17.89 -3.20
CA GLU A 37 -14.64 -19.13 -3.63
C GLU A 37 -14.31 -19.48 -5.09
N ASP A 38 -14.41 -18.52 -6.02
CA ASP A 38 -14.23 -18.78 -7.45
C ASP A 38 -12.75 -18.68 -7.87
N LEU A 39 -12.03 -17.67 -7.34
CA LEU A 39 -10.60 -17.49 -7.64
C LEU A 39 -9.68 -18.31 -6.71
N HIS A 40 -10.24 -18.93 -5.67
CA HIS A 40 -9.50 -19.72 -4.69
C HIS A 40 -8.33 -18.97 -4.05
N CYS A 41 -8.47 -17.66 -3.88
CA CYS A 41 -7.49 -16.85 -3.16
C CYS A 41 -7.60 -17.11 -1.66
N THR A 42 -6.48 -16.97 -0.97
CA THR A 42 -6.40 -17.06 0.50
C THR A 42 -6.07 -15.72 1.14
N ALA A 43 -5.69 -14.74 0.33
CA ALA A 43 -5.37 -13.39 0.76
C ALA A 43 -5.87 -12.36 -0.25
N VAL A 44 -6.08 -11.14 0.20
CA VAL A 44 -6.39 -9.98 -0.66
C VAL A 44 -5.64 -8.75 -0.15
N ARG A 45 -5.00 -8.01 -1.07
CA ARG A 45 -4.47 -6.68 -0.79
C ARG A 45 -5.54 -5.67 -1.13
N VAL A 46 -6.18 -5.08 -0.12
CA VAL A 46 -7.12 -3.97 -0.31
C VAL A 46 -6.32 -2.67 -0.40
N THR A 47 -6.47 -1.94 -1.50
CA THR A 47 -5.68 -0.73 -1.76
C THR A 47 -6.55 0.42 -2.22
N GLY A 48 -6.17 1.66 -1.86
CA GLY A 48 -6.88 2.88 -2.23
C GLY A 48 -6.57 4.06 -1.32
N GLY A 49 -7.19 5.20 -1.62
CA GLY A 49 -6.90 6.46 -0.94
C GLY A 49 -7.91 6.88 0.15
N ASP A 50 -9.04 6.19 0.24
CA ASP A 50 -10.10 6.51 1.23
C ASP A 50 -10.08 5.50 2.38
N PRO A 51 -9.75 5.93 3.62
CA PRO A 51 -9.66 5.03 4.78
C PRO A 51 -10.97 4.29 5.10
N ALA A 52 -12.13 4.90 4.88
CA ALA A 52 -13.42 4.27 5.15
C ALA A 52 -13.73 3.16 4.14
N ARG A 53 -13.39 3.37 2.86
CA ARG A 53 -13.52 2.34 1.82
C ARG A 53 -12.54 1.18 2.05
N LEU A 54 -11.32 1.48 2.46
CA LEU A 54 -10.32 0.46 2.83
C LEU A 54 -10.82 -0.40 4.00
N GLU A 55 -11.32 0.23 5.06
CA GLU A 55 -11.86 -0.48 6.23
C GLU A 55 -13.04 -1.37 5.84
N LEU A 56 -14.01 -0.86 5.04
CA LEU A 56 -15.15 -1.64 4.59
C LEU A 56 -14.70 -2.87 3.79
N ALA A 57 -13.80 -2.70 2.81
CA ALA A 57 -13.30 -3.80 2.01
C ALA A 57 -12.53 -4.82 2.86
N ALA A 58 -11.71 -4.34 3.81
CA ALA A 58 -10.99 -5.21 4.73
C ALA A 58 -11.91 -6.03 5.62
N ARG A 59 -13.01 -5.45 6.13
CA ARG A 59 -14.04 -6.17 6.89
C ARG A 59 -14.73 -7.24 6.05
N CYS A 60 -15.15 -6.89 4.83
CA CYS A 60 -15.77 -7.85 3.90
C CYS A 60 -14.82 -9.01 3.55
N ALA A 61 -13.53 -8.71 3.36
CA ALA A 61 -12.51 -9.72 3.10
C ALA A 61 -12.31 -10.66 4.31
N ALA A 62 -12.25 -10.08 5.51
CA ALA A 62 -12.15 -10.85 6.76
C ALA A 62 -13.37 -11.77 6.97
N GLU A 63 -14.59 -11.27 6.72
CA GLU A 63 -15.82 -12.04 6.75
C GLU A 63 -15.82 -13.22 5.75
N ALA A 64 -15.20 -13.04 4.59
CA ALA A 64 -14.99 -14.10 3.59
C ALA A 64 -13.85 -15.08 3.95
N GLY A 65 -13.14 -14.87 5.07
CA GLY A 65 -12.04 -15.73 5.50
C GLY A 65 -10.75 -15.54 4.72
N LEU A 66 -10.52 -14.35 4.16
CA LEU A 66 -9.29 -13.96 3.49
C LEU A 66 -8.30 -13.31 4.46
N GLU A 67 -7.01 -13.60 4.33
CA GLU A 67 -5.95 -12.77 4.93
C GLU A 67 -5.98 -11.39 4.27
N VAL A 68 -5.99 -10.33 5.08
CA VAL A 68 -6.11 -8.95 4.59
C VAL A 68 -4.75 -8.26 4.59
N TRP A 69 -4.34 -7.72 3.44
CA TRP A 69 -3.24 -6.79 3.34
C TRP A 69 -3.83 -5.39 3.18
N PHE A 70 -3.87 -4.65 4.29
CA PHE A 70 -4.46 -3.31 4.36
C PHE A 70 -3.46 -2.29 3.83
N CYS A 71 -3.67 -1.77 2.62
CA CYS A 71 -2.69 -0.98 1.88
C CYS A 71 -3.23 0.40 1.48
N PRO A 72 -3.03 1.43 2.29
CA PRO A 72 -3.29 2.81 1.87
C PRO A 72 -2.41 3.20 0.69
N PHE A 73 -3.03 3.75 -0.36
CA PHE A 73 -2.34 4.19 -1.56
C PHE A 73 -2.93 5.50 -2.06
N THR A 74 -2.15 6.56 -1.99
CA THR A 74 -2.55 7.94 -2.30
C THR A 74 -1.56 8.61 -3.23
N CYS A 75 -1.94 9.75 -3.80
CA CYS A 75 -1.13 10.56 -4.69
C CYS A 75 -1.05 12.01 -4.18
N ASP A 76 0.13 12.62 -4.35
CA ASP A 76 0.40 14.05 -4.13
C ASP A 76 0.12 14.58 -2.70
N LEU A 77 0.11 13.69 -1.71
CA LEU A 77 0.15 14.12 -0.31
C LEU A 77 1.57 14.55 0.08
N THR A 78 1.67 15.50 1.00
CA THR A 78 2.92 15.77 1.71
C THR A 78 3.25 14.60 2.65
N THR A 79 4.51 14.50 3.09
CA THR A 79 4.92 13.47 4.06
C THR A 79 4.14 13.54 5.36
N ALA A 80 3.80 14.72 5.85
CA ALA A 80 2.97 14.91 7.05
C ALA A 80 1.54 14.39 6.84
N GLN A 81 0.90 14.76 5.72
CA GLN A 81 -0.45 14.29 5.39
C GLN A 81 -0.50 12.78 5.19
N LEU A 82 0.53 12.20 4.54
CA LEU A 82 0.65 10.76 4.39
C LEU A 82 0.81 10.09 5.76
N GLY A 83 1.63 10.65 6.64
CA GLY A 83 1.82 10.14 8.00
C GLY A 83 0.50 10.08 8.76
N ASP A 84 -0.26 11.18 8.78
CA ASP A 84 -1.57 11.24 9.46
C ASP A 84 -2.55 10.19 8.90
N LEU A 85 -2.62 10.06 7.57
CA LEU A 85 -3.47 9.07 6.91
C LEU A 85 -3.05 7.64 7.27
N LEU A 86 -1.75 7.33 7.27
CA LEU A 86 -1.25 6.00 7.61
C LEU A 86 -1.54 5.65 9.07
N LEU A 87 -1.49 6.61 9.98
CA LEU A 87 -1.82 6.39 11.39
C LEU A 87 -3.33 6.13 11.59
N ASP A 88 -4.23 6.87 10.93
CA ASP A 88 -5.68 6.58 10.92
C ASP A 88 -5.94 5.18 10.33
N CYS A 89 -5.31 4.85 9.22
CA CYS A 89 -5.44 3.53 8.59
C CYS A 89 -4.91 2.40 9.48
N ALA A 90 -3.83 2.62 10.24
CA ALA A 90 -3.31 1.63 11.18
C ALA A 90 -4.30 1.31 12.32
N GLU A 91 -5.00 2.33 12.84
CA GLU A 91 -6.05 2.14 13.84
C GLU A 91 -7.25 1.34 13.28
N ARG A 92 -7.66 1.63 12.04
CA ARG A 92 -8.73 0.89 11.35
C ARG A 92 -8.33 -0.55 11.06
N ALA A 93 -7.11 -0.78 10.59
CA ALA A 93 -6.57 -2.12 10.38
C ALA A 93 -6.52 -2.93 11.69
N GLU A 94 -6.17 -2.30 12.81
CA GLU A 94 -6.21 -2.92 14.13
C GLU A 94 -7.63 -3.32 14.55
N GLN A 95 -8.64 -2.51 14.23
CA GLN A 95 -10.03 -2.88 14.51
C GLN A 95 -10.44 -4.13 13.74
N VAL A 96 -10.04 -4.23 12.45
CA VAL A 96 -10.28 -5.44 11.64
C VAL A 96 -9.52 -6.63 12.22
N ARG A 97 -8.25 -6.47 12.62
CA ARG A 97 -7.46 -7.53 13.23
C ARG A 97 -8.07 -8.04 14.54
N ARG A 98 -8.58 -7.14 15.38
CA ARG A 98 -9.25 -7.49 16.65
C ARG A 98 -10.56 -8.25 16.47
N SER A 99 -11.18 -8.21 15.31
CA SER A 99 -12.32 -9.06 15.00
C SER A 99 -11.95 -10.54 14.72
N GLY A 100 -10.66 -10.87 14.80
CA GLY A 100 -10.14 -12.23 14.61
C GLY A 100 -9.54 -12.51 13.22
N ALA A 101 -9.46 -11.49 12.35
CA ALA A 101 -8.87 -11.61 11.03
C ALA A 101 -7.33 -11.60 11.07
N GLU A 102 -6.69 -12.32 10.14
CA GLU A 102 -5.27 -12.11 9.85
C GLU A 102 -5.11 -10.85 9.01
N VAL A 103 -4.39 -9.86 9.55
CA VAL A 103 -4.15 -8.57 8.89
C VAL A 103 -2.66 -8.27 8.85
N VAL A 104 -2.18 -7.87 7.66
CA VAL A 104 -0.87 -7.25 7.44
C VAL A 104 -1.12 -5.80 7.07
N PHE A 105 -0.50 -4.86 7.76
CA PHE A 105 -0.59 -3.46 7.43
C PHE A 105 0.57 -3.05 6.51
N VAL A 106 0.24 -2.46 5.37
CA VAL A 106 1.21 -1.95 4.40
C VAL A 106 1.40 -0.45 4.66
N CYS A 107 2.59 -0.06 5.11
CA CYS A 107 2.93 1.32 5.46
C CYS A 107 3.13 2.23 4.23
N GLY A 108 2.21 2.13 3.28
CA GLY A 108 2.25 2.82 2.00
C GLY A 108 2.79 1.96 0.86
N SER A 109 2.61 2.44 -0.34
CA SER A 109 3.02 1.82 -1.61
C SER A 109 3.72 2.85 -2.47
N GLU A 110 4.92 2.52 -2.96
CA GLU A 110 5.68 3.34 -3.89
C GLU A 110 5.81 4.83 -3.44
N VAL A 111 6.04 5.02 -2.13
CA VAL A 111 5.93 6.33 -1.46
C VAL A 111 6.81 7.38 -2.12
N SER A 112 8.01 7.01 -2.58
CA SER A 112 8.92 7.98 -3.20
C SER A 112 8.38 8.58 -4.49
N LEU A 113 7.57 7.83 -5.23
CA LEU A 113 6.98 8.26 -6.51
C LEU A 113 5.68 9.02 -6.30
N PHE A 114 4.83 8.53 -5.41
CA PHE A 114 3.46 9.05 -5.26
C PHE A 114 3.31 10.14 -4.19
N THR A 115 4.31 10.34 -3.34
CA THR A 115 4.26 11.35 -2.26
C THR A 115 5.22 12.50 -2.53
N LEU A 116 4.80 13.72 -2.20
CA LEU A 116 5.63 14.91 -2.33
C LEU A 116 6.83 14.88 -1.39
N GLY A 117 7.98 15.39 -1.87
CA GLY A 117 9.17 15.58 -1.04
C GLY A 117 10.24 14.50 -1.16
N PHE A 118 9.98 13.38 -1.82
CA PHE A 118 10.98 12.33 -2.08
C PHE A 118 11.69 12.52 -3.41
N LEU A 119 10.95 12.57 -4.50
CA LEU A 119 11.46 12.94 -5.84
C LEU A 119 11.13 14.39 -6.15
N PRO A 120 11.91 15.07 -7.00
CA PRO A 120 11.56 16.39 -7.52
C PRO A 120 10.27 16.33 -8.35
N GLY A 121 9.43 17.34 -8.23
CA GLY A 121 8.17 17.50 -8.97
C GLY A 121 6.96 17.64 -8.04
N ASP A 122 6.10 18.62 -8.35
CA ASP A 122 4.92 18.97 -7.57
C ASP A 122 3.69 18.14 -7.98
N THR A 123 3.77 17.43 -9.12
CA THR A 123 2.73 16.54 -9.64
C THR A 123 3.30 15.17 -9.94
N LEU A 124 2.42 14.14 -9.95
CA LEU A 124 2.80 12.78 -10.35
C LEU A 124 3.39 12.76 -11.76
N ASP A 125 2.81 13.50 -12.70
CA ASP A 125 3.28 13.54 -14.10
C ASP A 125 4.72 14.07 -14.20
N GLU A 126 5.07 15.08 -13.42
CA GLU A 126 6.45 15.59 -13.36
C GLU A 126 7.42 14.55 -12.78
N ARG A 127 7.02 13.83 -11.72
CA ARG A 127 7.84 12.77 -11.14
C ARG A 127 7.97 11.56 -12.07
N LEU A 128 6.91 11.20 -12.81
CA LEU A 128 6.96 10.16 -13.84
C LEU A 128 7.86 10.55 -15.01
N ALA A 129 7.88 11.83 -15.39
CA ALA A 129 8.77 12.32 -16.44
C ALA A 129 10.26 12.15 -16.09
N LEU A 130 10.64 12.17 -14.81
CA LEU A 130 12.00 11.88 -14.36
C LEU A 130 12.42 10.44 -14.69
N LEU A 131 11.48 9.47 -14.63
CA LEU A 131 11.77 8.07 -14.94
C LEU A 131 12.17 7.87 -16.40
N ALA A 132 11.75 8.76 -17.29
CA ALA A 132 12.10 8.75 -18.71
C ALA A 132 13.48 9.37 -19.00
N SER A 133 14.13 10.03 -18.02
CA SER A 133 15.42 10.71 -18.18
C SER A 133 16.50 10.08 -17.29
N PRO A 134 17.31 9.12 -17.80
CA PRO A 134 18.29 8.39 -16.97
C PRO A 134 19.33 9.27 -16.27
N ALA A 135 19.68 10.43 -16.83
CA ALA A 135 20.67 11.34 -16.24
C ALA A 135 20.07 12.10 -15.02
N GLN A 136 18.86 12.62 -15.17
CA GLN A 136 18.14 13.31 -14.07
C GLN A 136 17.72 12.32 -12.98
N LEU A 137 17.26 11.14 -13.38
CA LEU A 137 16.85 10.09 -12.47
C LEU A 137 17.97 9.66 -11.51
N ARG A 138 19.20 9.45 -12.00
CA ARG A 138 20.34 9.06 -11.14
C ARG A 138 20.59 10.05 -10.02
N GLY A 139 20.55 11.35 -10.32
CA GLY A 139 20.72 12.40 -9.31
C GLY A 139 19.59 12.45 -8.28
N ALA A 140 18.35 12.31 -8.75
CA ALA A 140 17.17 12.29 -7.89
C ALA A 140 17.12 11.05 -6.99
N LEU A 141 17.41 9.87 -7.53
CA LEU A 141 17.39 8.60 -6.78
C LEU A 141 18.46 8.52 -5.68
N ALA A 142 19.56 9.24 -5.79
CA ALA A 142 20.62 9.20 -4.78
C ALA A 142 20.16 9.61 -3.38
N GLN A 143 19.10 10.43 -3.27
CA GLN A 143 18.58 10.94 -2.00
C GLN A 143 17.36 10.15 -1.48
N VAL A 144 16.73 9.33 -2.34
CA VAL A 144 15.48 8.64 -2.00
C VAL A 144 15.63 7.69 -0.81
N PRO A 145 16.66 6.80 -0.73
CA PRO A 145 16.80 5.90 0.40
C PRO A 145 16.87 6.63 1.74
N GLY A 146 17.76 7.61 1.86
CA GLY A 146 17.91 8.35 3.13
C GLY A 146 16.66 9.13 3.55
N ARG A 147 15.86 9.63 2.59
CA ARG A 147 14.58 10.29 2.89
C ARG A 147 13.50 9.30 3.33
N LEU A 148 13.45 8.12 2.70
CA LEU A 148 12.52 7.05 3.10
C LEU A 148 12.89 6.49 4.47
N ASP A 149 14.17 6.24 4.73
CA ASP A 149 14.64 5.76 6.02
C ASP A 149 14.29 6.75 7.14
N ALA A 150 14.50 8.04 6.92
CA ALA A 150 14.11 9.06 7.89
C ALA A 150 12.58 9.10 8.12
N PHE A 151 11.78 9.01 7.05
CA PHE A 151 10.32 8.97 7.13
C PHE A 151 9.83 7.73 7.90
N PHE A 152 10.34 6.54 7.57
CA PHE A 152 9.91 5.32 8.24
C PHE A 152 10.44 5.18 9.66
N ALA A 153 11.63 5.70 9.96
CA ALA A 153 12.15 5.75 11.34
C ALA A 153 11.24 6.55 12.29
N GLU A 154 10.58 7.59 11.78
CA GLU A 154 9.60 8.37 12.53
C GLU A 154 8.21 7.71 12.56
N LEU A 155 7.75 7.18 11.41
CA LEU A 155 6.41 6.64 11.24
C LEU A 155 6.21 5.28 11.91
N VAL A 156 7.15 4.35 11.71
CA VAL A 156 6.98 2.94 12.10
C VAL A 156 6.74 2.76 13.61
N PRO A 157 7.44 3.44 14.52
CA PRO A 157 7.12 3.36 15.96
C PRO A 157 5.69 3.79 16.28
N GLN A 158 5.16 4.79 15.57
CA GLN A 158 3.81 5.29 15.77
C GLN A 158 2.74 4.31 15.21
N VAL A 159 3.03 3.66 14.08
CA VAL A 159 2.20 2.58 13.53
C VAL A 159 2.18 1.39 14.51
N ARG A 160 3.34 0.98 15.01
CA ARG A 160 3.46 -0.11 16.00
C ARG A 160 2.69 0.16 17.30
N ALA A 161 2.57 1.43 17.71
CA ALA A 161 1.78 1.80 18.88
C ALA A 161 0.26 1.66 18.65
N ARG A 162 -0.21 1.62 17.40
CA ARG A 162 -1.62 1.55 17.00
C ARG A 162 -2.03 0.20 16.44
N PHE A 163 -1.11 -0.53 15.82
CA PHE A 163 -1.36 -1.79 15.13
C PHE A 163 -0.45 -2.90 15.66
N GLY A 164 -1.07 -3.95 16.21
CA GLY A 164 -0.36 -5.07 16.83
C GLY A 164 -0.07 -6.26 15.89
N GLY A 165 -0.37 -6.15 14.60
CA GLY A 165 -0.08 -7.17 13.59
C GLY A 165 1.25 -6.96 12.87
N ARG A 166 1.49 -7.77 11.82
CA ARG A 166 2.67 -7.64 10.95
C ARG A 166 2.56 -6.41 10.07
N ILE A 167 3.68 -5.72 9.88
CA ILE A 167 3.76 -4.58 8.97
C ILE A 167 4.75 -4.83 7.83
N THR A 168 4.53 -4.15 6.73
CA THR A 168 5.39 -4.15 5.55
C THR A 168 5.32 -2.81 4.82
N TYR A 169 6.09 -2.70 3.75
CA TYR A 169 6.06 -1.58 2.80
C TYR A 169 6.07 -2.13 1.38
N ALA A 170 5.24 -1.62 0.49
CA ALA A 170 5.22 -2.03 -0.91
C ALA A 170 6.23 -1.18 -1.71
N CYS A 171 7.42 -1.74 -1.88
CA CYS A 171 8.65 -1.06 -2.28
C CYS A 171 8.91 -1.13 -3.79
N LEU A 172 9.27 -0.01 -4.41
CA LEU A 172 9.91 -0.02 -5.73
C LEU A 172 11.39 -0.47 -5.62
N PRO A 173 11.93 -1.17 -6.63
CA PRO A 173 13.30 -1.72 -6.57
C PRO A 173 14.41 -0.70 -6.31
N PHE A 174 14.20 0.57 -6.66
CA PHE A 174 15.19 1.62 -6.47
C PHE A 174 15.10 2.33 -5.11
N GLU A 175 14.06 2.09 -4.32
CA GLU A 175 13.81 2.78 -3.05
C GLU A 175 14.78 2.36 -1.95
N ARG A 176 15.20 1.09 -1.91
CA ARG A 176 16.23 0.54 -1.00
C ARG A 176 15.97 0.92 0.47
N VAL A 177 14.81 0.56 0.99
CA VAL A 177 14.44 0.82 2.38
C VAL A 177 15.17 -0.09 3.37
N ASP A 178 15.30 0.34 4.61
CA ASP A 178 15.75 -0.50 5.70
C ASP A 178 14.64 -1.49 6.10
N TRP A 179 14.82 -2.77 5.72
CA TRP A 179 13.86 -3.84 6.00
C TRP A 179 13.85 -4.30 7.45
N GLU A 180 14.80 -3.90 8.29
CA GLU A 180 14.79 -4.23 9.73
C GLU A 180 13.60 -3.59 10.47
N LEU A 181 13.03 -2.53 9.91
CA LEU A 181 11.84 -1.88 10.44
C LEU A 181 10.54 -2.69 10.24
N PHE A 182 10.53 -3.65 9.31
CA PHE A 182 9.35 -4.36 8.82
C PHE A 182 9.39 -5.86 9.12
N ASP A 183 8.23 -6.50 9.21
CA ASP A 183 8.11 -7.94 9.46
C ASP A 183 8.12 -8.78 8.16
N VAL A 184 7.86 -8.14 7.03
CA VAL A 184 7.77 -8.79 5.71
C VAL A 184 8.48 -7.90 4.69
N VAL A 185 9.30 -8.53 3.85
CA VAL A 185 9.87 -7.88 2.65
C VAL A 185 8.87 -7.97 1.52
N ALA A 186 8.47 -6.84 0.94
CA ALA A 186 7.53 -6.78 -0.18
C ALA A 186 8.02 -5.84 -1.28
N THR A 187 7.71 -6.18 -2.52
CA THR A 187 8.05 -5.36 -3.69
C THR A 187 6.86 -5.28 -4.64
N ASP A 188 6.65 -4.10 -5.20
CA ASP A 188 5.65 -3.85 -6.24
C ASP A 188 6.24 -3.97 -7.67
N ALA A 189 7.46 -4.49 -7.81
CA ALA A 189 8.14 -4.58 -9.10
C ALA A 189 7.52 -5.60 -10.08
N GLY A 190 6.83 -6.62 -9.57
CA GLY A 190 6.32 -7.72 -10.39
C GLY A 190 7.42 -8.48 -11.15
N TYR A 191 7.04 -9.54 -11.81
CA TYR A 191 7.92 -10.24 -12.76
C TYR A 191 7.98 -9.48 -14.09
N ARG A 192 9.20 -9.30 -14.60
CA ARG A 192 9.43 -8.63 -15.90
C ARG A 192 9.61 -9.63 -17.04
N SER A 193 9.82 -10.91 -16.73
CA SER A 193 9.89 -12.02 -17.67
C SER A 193 9.46 -13.32 -17.00
N ALA A 194 9.10 -14.32 -17.79
CA ALA A 194 8.74 -15.66 -17.29
C ALA A 194 9.91 -16.33 -16.55
N GLU A 195 11.16 -16.02 -16.92
CA GLU A 195 12.39 -16.56 -16.31
C GLU A 195 12.62 -16.06 -14.86
N GLN A 196 11.90 -15.04 -14.43
CA GLN A 196 11.96 -14.54 -13.04
C GLN A 196 10.97 -15.24 -12.11
N ALA A 197 10.14 -16.13 -12.65
CA ALA A 197 9.12 -16.85 -11.89
C ALA A 197 9.63 -18.19 -11.33
N ASP A 198 10.80 -18.66 -11.79
CA ASP A 198 11.50 -19.88 -11.36
C ASP A 198 12.51 -19.54 -10.23
#